data_18b22d0855e1f3a40115417f7b2e0701
#
_entry.id   18b22d0855e1f3a40115417f7b2e0701
#
_cell.length_a   1.000
_cell.length_b   1.000
_cell.length_c   1.000
_cell.angle_alpha   90.00
_cell.angle_beta   90.00
_cell.angle_gamma   90.00
#
_symmetry.space_group_name_H-M   'P 1'
#
loop_
_entity.id
_entity.type
_entity.pdbx_description
1 polymer ?
#
loop_
_entity_poly.entity_id
_entity_poly.type
_entity_poly.pdbx_seq_one_letter_code
_entity_poly.pdbx_strand_id
1 'polypeptide(L)'
;MDVILIPAYEPDNRLVQLVKELDENNFKIVVVDDGSGENYKNIFNAIENTADIITLDKNCGKGAALKAGMRYIRDHLPECENFITCDADGQHLPKDAMRVREQLHKGNKFVLTVRERKGKIPLRSKVGNDLSKFVYTLLTNRYLSDNQSGLRGFARCNLDWLIEVEKNNYDY
;
A
#
# COMPACT_ATOMS: atom_id res chain seq x y z
N MET A 1 -3.43 17.20 2.55
CA MET A 1 -3.03 16.15 3.51
C MET A 1 -2.63 14.88 2.77
N ASP A 2 -1.54 14.21 3.19
CA ASP A 2 -1.10 12.93 2.61
C ASP A 2 -1.46 11.77 3.53
N VAL A 3 -2.03 10.71 2.97
CA VAL A 3 -2.54 9.55 3.71
C VAL A 3 -1.70 8.32 3.36
N ILE A 4 -1.32 7.53 4.38
CA ILE A 4 -0.78 6.18 4.19
C ILE A 4 -1.89 5.16 4.42
N LEU A 5 -2.09 4.26 3.46
CA LEU A 5 -3.04 3.17 3.52
C LEU A 5 -2.32 1.83 3.66
N ILE A 6 -2.57 1.13 4.77
CA ILE A 6 -1.88 -0.11 5.13
C ILE A 6 -2.91 -1.24 5.25
N PRO A 7 -3.01 -2.17 4.29
CA PRO A 7 -3.75 -3.41 4.48
C PRO A 7 -2.95 -4.35 5.38
N ALA A 8 -3.58 -4.91 6.41
CA ALA A 8 -2.96 -5.80 7.39
C ALA A 8 -3.80 -7.06 7.59
N TYR A 9 -3.17 -8.22 7.55
CA TYR A 9 -3.75 -9.50 7.92
C TYR A 9 -2.76 -10.24 8.81
N GLU A 10 -3.20 -10.61 10.01
CA GLU A 10 -2.38 -11.25 11.03
C GLU A 10 -1.03 -10.54 11.27
N PRO A 11 -1.05 -9.21 11.53
CA PRO A 11 0.17 -8.42 11.66
C PRO A 11 0.93 -8.74 12.95
N ASP A 12 2.21 -8.40 12.96
CA ASP A 12 3.04 -8.43 14.16
C ASP A 12 3.47 -7.00 14.60
N ASN A 13 4.35 -6.92 15.59
CA ASN A 13 4.84 -5.64 16.15
C ASN A 13 5.53 -4.73 15.11
N ARG A 14 5.88 -5.23 13.93
CA ARG A 14 6.44 -4.39 12.85
C ARG A 14 5.41 -3.37 12.34
N LEU A 15 4.11 -3.71 12.35
CA LEU A 15 3.06 -2.75 12.05
C LEU A 15 3.05 -1.60 13.05
N VAL A 16 3.17 -1.88 14.35
CA VAL A 16 3.19 -0.85 15.40
C VAL A 16 4.38 0.09 15.21
N GLN A 17 5.55 -0.47 14.95
CA GLN A 17 6.75 0.31 14.68
C GLN A 17 6.60 1.19 13.43
N LEU A 18 6.09 0.62 12.33
CA LEU A 18 5.86 1.32 11.08
C LEU A 18 4.89 2.51 11.25
N VAL A 19 3.76 2.29 11.92
CA VAL A 19 2.76 3.33 12.19
C VAL A 19 3.37 4.47 12.98
N LYS A 20 4.13 4.18 14.04
CA LYS A 20 4.81 5.20 14.84
C LYS A 20 5.79 6.03 13.99
N GLU A 21 6.62 5.38 13.20
CA GLU A 21 7.60 6.08 12.35
C GLU A 21 6.93 6.93 11.25
N LEU A 22 5.80 6.49 10.72
CA LEU A 22 5.03 7.26 9.73
C LEU A 22 4.34 8.47 10.36
N ASP A 23 3.81 8.33 11.58
CA ASP A 23 3.20 9.43 12.33
C ASP A 23 4.23 10.53 12.65
N GLU A 24 5.42 10.16 13.09
CA GLU A 24 6.54 11.09 13.31
C GLU A 24 6.91 11.89 12.04
N ASN A 25 6.56 11.39 10.85
CA ASN A 25 6.76 12.06 9.56
C ASN A 25 5.50 12.80 9.05
N ASN A 26 4.51 13.03 9.92
CA ASN A 26 3.28 13.78 9.64
C ASN A 26 2.44 13.17 8.50
N PHE A 27 2.32 11.87 8.45
CA PHE A 27 1.32 11.21 7.62
C PHE A 27 0.03 10.96 8.41
N LYS A 28 -1.12 11.14 7.79
CA LYS A 28 -2.36 10.55 8.27
C LYS A 28 -2.35 9.06 7.91
N ILE A 29 -2.68 8.18 8.87
CA ILE A 29 -2.54 6.74 8.69
C ILE A 29 -3.91 6.09 8.74
N VAL A 30 -4.19 5.23 7.76
CA VAL A 30 -5.38 4.39 7.68
C VAL A 30 -4.91 2.94 7.60
N VAL A 31 -5.30 2.12 8.57
CA VAL A 31 -4.99 0.69 8.61
C VAL A 31 -6.27 -0.09 8.37
N VAL A 32 -6.22 -1.06 7.48
CA VAL A 32 -7.35 -1.98 7.25
C VAL A 32 -6.97 -3.36 7.74
N ASP A 33 -7.63 -3.78 8.82
CA ASP A 33 -7.58 -5.15 9.32
C ASP A 33 -8.44 -6.05 8.42
N ASP A 34 -7.81 -6.90 7.65
CA ASP A 34 -8.47 -7.85 6.73
C ASP A 34 -8.94 -9.12 7.47
N GLY A 35 -9.63 -8.92 8.60
CA GLY A 35 -10.23 -10.02 9.37
C GLY A 35 -9.21 -10.88 10.11
N SER A 36 -8.23 -10.29 10.77
CA SER A 36 -7.17 -11.00 11.52
C SER A 36 -7.68 -11.77 12.75
N GLY A 37 -8.83 -11.36 13.31
CA GLY A 37 -9.45 -12.02 14.47
C GLY A 37 -8.87 -11.60 15.83
N GLU A 38 -9.41 -12.22 16.88
CA GLU A 38 -9.19 -11.83 18.28
C GLU A 38 -7.71 -11.86 18.72
N ASN A 39 -6.92 -12.80 18.21
CA ASN A 39 -5.52 -12.96 18.62
C ASN A 39 -4.63 -11.78 18.25
N TYR A 40 -5.06 -10.93 17.33
CA TYR A 40 -4.30 -9.77 16.83
C TYR A 40 -4.83 -8.43 17.34
N LYS A 41 -5.90 -8.42 18.15
CA LYS A 41 -6.48 -7.18 18.69
C LYS A 41 -5.48 -6.31 19.44
N ASN A 42 -4.55 -6.92 20.17
CA ASN A 42 -3.52 -6.19 20.89
C ASN A 42 -2.63 -5.33 19.98
N ILE A 43 -2.36 -5.79 18.76
CA ILE A 43 -1.56 -5.05 17.77
C ILE A 43 -2.34 -3.82 17.28
N PHE A 44 -3.62 -4.00 16.95
CA PHE A 44 -4.46 -2.90 16.48
C PHE A 44 -4.75 -1.89 17.60
N ASN A 45 -5.03 -2.33 18.82
CA ASN A 45 -5.22 -1.45 19.98
C ASN A 45 -3.97 -0.60 20.27
N ALA A 46 -2.77 -1.13 20.01
CA ALA A 46 -1.53 -0.38 20.21
C ALA A 46 -1.37 0.84 19.25
N ILE A 47 -2.14 0.89 18.19
CA ILE A 47 -2.08 1.96 17.17
C ILE A 47 -3.38 2.76 17.05
N GLU A 48 -4.44 2.45 17.81
CA GLU A 48 -5.77 3.07 17.69
C GLU A 48 -5.79 4.59 17.90
N ASN A 49 -4.85 5.12 18.70
CA ASN A 49 -4.72 6.56 18.94
C ASN A 49 -3.92 7.30 17.84
N THR A 50 -3.29 6.55 16.92
CA THR A 50 -2.38 7.10 15.91
C THR A 50 -2.92 6.89 14.49
N ALA A 51 -3.69 5.82 14.28
CA ALA A 51 -4.23 5.46 12.97
C ALA A 51 -5.74 5.25 13.01
N ASP A 52 -6.42 5.57 11.92
CA ASP A 52 -7.81 5.15 11.71
C ASP A 52 -7.80 3.66 11.35
N ILE A 53 -8.54 2.84 12.08
CA ILE A 53 -8.58 1.39 11.88
C ILE A 53 -9.95 1.00 11.32
N ILE A 54 -9.94 0.28 10.20
CA ILE A 54 -11.13 -0.32 9.57
C ILE A 54 -10.97 -1.83 9.69
N THR A 55 -11.91 -2.51 10.34
CA THR A 55 -11.90 -3.97 10.49
C THR A 55 -12.92 -4.61 9.57
N LEU A 56 -12.49 -5.57 8.76
CA LEU A 56 -13.37 -6.41 7.94
C LEU A 56 -13.79 -7.65 8.74
N ASP A 57 -15.01 -8.14 8.51
CA ASP A 57 -15.56 -9.29 9.25
C ASP A 57 -14.76 -10.58 9.04
N LYS A 58 -14.09 -10.71 7.90
CA LYS A 58 -13.28 -11.87 7.51
C LYS A 58 -12.20 -11.47 6.51
N ASN A 59 -11.21 -12.34 6.34
CA ASN A 59 -10.20 -12.19 5.29
C ASN A 59 -10.86 -12.20 3.90
N CYS A 60 -10.76 -11.06 3.21
CA CYS A 60 -11.26 -10.84 1.86
C CYS A 60 -10.12 -10.66 0.84
N GLY A 61 -8.88 -10.65 1.32
CA GLY A 61 -7.67 -10.47 0.54
C GLY A 61 -7.24 -9.01 0.40
N LYS A 62 -5.95 -8.82 0.18
CA LYS A 62 -5.29 -7.51 0.16
C LYS A 62 -5.96 -6.49 -0.76
N GLY A 63 -6.42 -6.91 -1.94
CA GLY A 63 -7.12 -6.00 -2.87
C GLY A 63 -8.44 -5.49 -2.31
N ALA A 64 -9.21 -6.34 -1.61
CA ALA A 64 -10.46 -5.94 -0.95
C ALA A 64 -10.18 -4.98 0.21
N ALA A 65 -9.16 -5.26 1.03
CA ALA A 65 -8.73 -4.39 2.11
C ALA A 65 -8.29 -3.01 1.59
N LEU A 66 -7.48 -2.96 0.52
CA LEU A 66 -7.11 -1.70 -0.11
C LEU A 66 -8.33 -0.90 -0.58
N LYS A 67 -9.30 -1.55 -1.22
CA LYS A 67 -10.54 -0.87 -1.66
C LYS A 67 -11.37 -0.36 -0.48
N ALA A 68 -11.46 -1.12 0.61
CA ALA A 68 -12.14 -0.67 1.82
C ALA A 68 -11.49 0.61 2.38
N GLY A 69 -10.18 0.63 2.48
CA GLY A 69 -9.44 1.81 2.89
C GLY A 69 -9.56 3.00 1.92
N MET A 70 -9.55 2.76 0.61
CA MET A 70 -9.77 3.81 -0.40
C MET A 70 -11.18 4.41 -0.30
N ARG A 71 -12.23 3.59 -0.04
CA ARG A 71 -13.58 4.10 0.23
C ARG A 71 -13.60 4.96 1.49
N TYR A 72 -12.97 4.49 2.56
CA TYR A 72 -12.84 5.28 3.79
C TYR A 72 -12.16 6.63 3.54
N ILE A 73 -11.04 6.66 2.82
CA ILE A 73 -10.34 7.90 2.47
C ILE A 73 -11.26 8.83 1.67
N ARG A 74 -11.97 8.30 0.68
CA ARG A 74 -12.90 9.07 -0.14
C ARG A 74 -14.00 9.73 0.70
N ASP A 75 -14.61 8.95 1.58
CA ASP A 75 -15.86 9.30 2.26
C ASP A 75 -15.60 10.09 3.57
N HIS A 76 -14.46 9.89 4.25
CA HIS A 76 -14.19 10.46 5.58
C HIS A 76 -12.99 11.41 5.62
N LEU A 77 -12.13 11.43 4.60
CA LEU A 77 -10.94 12.30 4.56
C LEU A 77 -10.96 13.21 3.32
N PRO A 78 -11.89 14.19 3.27
CA PRO A 78 -12.05 15.07 2.10
C PRO A 78 -10.80 15.92 1.82
N GLU A 79 -9.97 16.23 2.84
CA GLU A 79 -8.73 16.98 2.69
C GLU A 79 -7.54 16.12 2.19
N CYS A 80 -7.74 14.84 1.96
CA CYS A 80 -6.72 13.99 1.34
C CYS A 80 -6.44 14.46 -0.09
N GLU A 81 -5.21 14.85 -0.36
CA GLU A 81 -4.73 15.21 -1.71
C GLU A 81 -4.06 14.04 -2.40
N ASN A 82 -3.31 13.28 -1.62
CA ASN A 82 -2.57 12.11 -2.09
C ASN A 82 -2.69 10.97 -1.08
N PHE A 83 -2.63 9.74 -1.58
CA PHE A 83 -2.51 8.57 -0.72
C PHE A 83 -1.43 7.62 -1.23
N ILE A 84 -0.81 6.92 -0.29
CA ILE A 84 0.30 6.01 -0.55
C ILE A 84 -0.06 4.67 0.07
N THR A 85 -0.07 3.61 -0.70
CA THR A 85 -0.23 2.25 -0.18
C THR A 85 1.10 1.74 0.35
N CYS A 86 1.09 1.03 1.48
CA CYS A 86 2.27 0.47 2.12
C CYS A 86 1.95 -0.89 2.72
N ASP A 87 2.87 -1.85 2.65
CA ASP A 87 2.70 -3.17 3.27
C ASP A 87 2.93 -3.11 4.78
N ALA A 88 2.20 -3.94 5.54
CA ALA A 88 2.28 -4.00 7.01
C ALA A 88 3.54 -4.71 7.54
N ASP A 89 4.37 -5.29 6.69
CA ASP A 89 5.51 -6.17 7.04
C ASP A 89 6.79 -5.42 7.44
N GLY A 90 6.75 -4.07 7.44
CA GLY A 90 7.89 -3.22 7.80
C GLY A 90 9.06 -3.25 6.80
N GLN A 91 8.87 -3.80 5.59
CA GLN A 91 9.94 -3.82 4.58
C GLN A 91 10.12 -2.46 3.88
N HIS A 92 9.15 -1.57 3.99
CA HIS A 92 9.21 -0.21 3.47
C HIS A 92 9.65 0.76 4.56
N LEU A 93 10.69 1.52 4.28
CA LEU A 93 11.18 2.52 5.23
C LEU A 93 10.38 3.82 5.08
N PRO A 94 10.11 4.56 6.15
CA PRO A 94 9.41 5.85 6.09
C PRO A 94 10.02 6.82 5.09
N LYS A 95 11.35 6.81 4.94
CA LYS A 95 12.06 7.62 3.93
C LYS A 95 11.63 7.34 2.49
N ASP A 96 11.20 6.10 2.20
CA ASP A 96 10.75 5.75 0.85
C ASP A 96 9.32 6.27 0.63
N ALA A 97 8.46 6.25 1.65
CA ALA A 97 7.16 6.91 1.62
C ALA A 97 7.30 8.44 1.45
N MET A 98 8.27 9.07 2.12
CA MET A 98 8.56 10.50 1.95
C MET A 98 8.99 10.82 0.50
N ARG A 99 9.82 9.99 -0.11
CA ARG A 99 10.21 10.15 -1.53
C ARG A 99 9.01 10.04 -2.47
N VAL A 100 8.10 9.10 -2.20
CA VAL A 100 6.85 8.99 -2.97
C VAL A 100 6.00 10.25 -2.82
N ARG A 101 5.83 10.76 -1.58
CA ARG A 101 5.15 12.03 -1.29
C ARG A 101 5.73 13.19 -2.08
N GLU A 102 7.06 13.33 -2.10
CA GLU A 102 7.72 14.39 -2.87
C GLU A 102 7.39 14.31 -4.37
N GLN A 103 7.34 13.11 -4.94
CA GLN A 103 6.99 12.95 -6.35
C GLN A 103 5.53 13.29 -6.63
N LEU A 104 4.60 12.95 -5.71
CA LEU A 104 3.19 13.34 -5.81
C LEU A 104 3.04 14.87 -5.74
N HIS A 105 3.74 15.53 -4.83
CA HIS A 105 3.74 17.01 -4.69
C HIS A 105 4.35 17.72 -5.91
N LYS A 106 5.17 17.04 -6.73
CA LYS A 106 5.64 17.56 -8.04
C LYS A 106 4.58 17.45 -9.14
N GLY A 107 3.36 17.00 -8.82
CA GLY A 107 2.24 16.88 -9.75
C GLY A 107 2.12 15.52 -10.44
N ASN A 108 2.96 14.53 -10.08
CA ASN A 108 2.78 13.17 -10.57
C ASN A 108 1.51 12.57 -9.97
N LYS A 109 0.60 12.09 -10.81
CA LYS A 109 -0.67 11.49 -10.36
C LYS A 109 -0.53 10.04 -9.91
N PHE A 110 0.55 9.39 -10.29
CA PHE A 110 0.86 8.00 -9.99
C PHE A 110 2.37 7.80 -9.85
N VAL A 111 2.81 7.20 -8.75
CA VAL A 111 4.21 6.92 -8.44
C VAL A 111 4.36 5.44 -8.08
N LEU A 112 5.16 4.72 -8.84
CA LEU A 112 5.55 3.35 -8.56
C LEU A 112 6.96 3.32 -8.00
N THR A 113 7.16 2.60 -6.89
CA THR A 113 8.50 2.31 -6.40
C THR A 113 9.00 1.00 -6.98
N VAL A 114 10.27 0.99 -7.30
CA VAL A 114 10.98 -0.18 -7.80
C VAL A 114 11.96 -0.65 -6.75
N ARG A 115 11.91 -1.93 -6.35
CA ARG A 115 12.90 -2.53 -5.47
C ARG A 115 14.17 -2.84 -6.25
N GLU A 116 15.30 -2.26 -5.87
CA GLU A 116 16.61 -2.82 -6.25
C GLU A 116 16.86 -4.11 -5.45
N ARG A 117 16.63 -5.25 -6.07
CA ARG A 117 16.95 -6.53 -5.44
C ARG A 117 18.46 -6.77 -5.47
N LYS A 118 19.12 -6.52 -4.35
CA LYS A 118 20.51 -6.95 -4.11
C LYS A 118 20.46 -8.40 -3.56
N GLY A 119 20.58 -9.42 -4.43
CA GLY A 119 20.65 -10.82 -3.99
C GLY A 119 20.37 -11.84 -5.08
N LYS A 120 20.73 -13.12 -4.82
CA LYS A 120 20.47 -14.25 -5.73
C LYS A 120 18.97 -14.61 -5.68
N ILE A 121 18.26 -14.41 -6.79
CA ILE A 121 16.85 -14.73 -6.96
C ILE A 121 16.71 -16.21 -7.33
N PRO A 122 15.80 -16.99 -6.71
CA PRO A 122 15.50 -18.36 -7.15
C PRO A 122 15.00 -18.36 -8.60
N LEU A 123 15.54 -19.28 -9.43
CA LEU A 123 15.28 -19.37 -10.88
C LEU A 123 13.78 -19.41 -11.27
N ARG A 124 12.94 -20.08 -10.46
CA ARG A 124 11.48 -20.16 -10.70
C ARG A 124 10.75 -18.81 -10.62
N SER A 125 11.14 -17.97 -9.67
CA SER A 125 10.58 -16.63 -9.49
C SER A 125 11.04 -15.66 -10.58
N LYS A 126 12.23 -15.91 -11.15
CA LYS A 126 12.81 -15.08 -12.22
C LYS A 126 12.06 -15.20 -13.54
N VAL A 127 11.70 -16.44 -13.93
CA VAL A 127 11.04 -16.70 -15.22
C VAL A 127 9.64 -16.08 -15.30
N GLY A 128 8.82 -16.18 -14.23
CA GLY A 128 7.49 -15.56 -14.19
C GLY A 128 7.52 -14.05 -14.23
N ASN A 129 8.42 -13.42 -13.48
CA ASN A 129 8.61 -11.98 -13.47
C ASN A 129 9.13 -11.43 -14.82
N ASP A 130 10.07 -12.14 -15.46
CA ASP A 130 10.66 -11.69 -16.72
C ASP A 130 9.63 -11.78 -17.87
N LEU A 131 8.75 -12.79 -17.85
CA LEU A 131 7.67 -12.91 -18.83
C LEU A 131 6.64 -11.76 -18.66
N SER A 132 6.20 -11.49 -17.44
CA SER A 132 5.26 -10.40 -17.15
C SER A 132 5.83 -9.02 -17.52
N LYS A 133 7.12 -8.78 -17.25
CA LYS A 133 7.84 -7.57 -17.65
C LYS A 133 7.92 -7.44 -19.16
N PHE A 134 8.23 -8.53 -19.84
CA PHE A 134 8.31 -8.56 -21.32
C PHE A 134 6.97 -8.21 -21.96
N VAL A 135 5.89 -8.86 -21.52
CA VAL A 135 4.52 -8.57 -22.03
C VAL A 135 4.12 -7.13 -21.72
N TYR A 136 4.36 -6.63 -20.51
CA TYR A 136 4.05 -5.25 -20.17
C TYR A 136 4.86 -4.25 -21.01
N THR A 137 6.17 -4.48 -21.16
CA THR A 137 7.05 -3.63 -21.98
C THR A 137 6.60 -3.61 -23.44
N LEU A 138 6.18 -4.76 -23.96
CA LEU A 138 5.68 -4.89 -25.34
C LEU A 138 4.37 -4.11 -25.55
N LEU A 139 3.46 -4.15 -24.54
CA LEU A 139 2.15 -3.51 -24.63
C LEU A 139 2.18 -1.99 -24.37
N THR A 140 3.11 -1.55 -23.51
CA THR A 140 3.14 -0.15 -23.05
C THR A 140 4.35 0.64 -23.56
N ASN A 141 5.30 -0.03 -24.20
CA ASN A 141 6.61 0.53 -24.60
C ASN A 141 7.38 1.18 -23.44
N ARG A 142 7.14 0.72 -22.18
CA ARG A 142 7.79 1.19 -20.96
C ARG A 142 8.38 0.02 -20.19
N TYR A 143 9.65 0.11 -19.83
CA TYR A 143 10.33 -0.91 -19.03
C TYR A 143 9.96 -0.77 -17.55
N LEU A 144 9.38 -1.84 -16.95
CA LEU A 144 9.19 -1.96 -15.51
C LEU A 144 10.20 -2.97 -14.95
N SER A 145 11.06 -2.50 -14.05
CA SER A 145 12.08 -3.34 -13.41
C SER A 145 11.50 -4.27 -12.32
N ASP A 146 10.46 -3.83 -11.62
CA ASP A 146 9.70 -4.63 -10.62
C ASP A 146 8.33 -3.99 -10.40
N ASN A 147 7.26 -4.80 -10.48
CA ASN A 147 5.88 -4.35 -10.24
C ASN A 147 5.31 -4.88 -8.91
N GLN A 148 6.12 -5.59 -8.11
CA GLN A 148 5.68 -6.25 -6.87
C GLN A 148 5.89 -5.39 -5.61
N SER A 149 6.28 -4.13 -5.73
CA SER A 149 6.39 -3.24 -4.58
C SER A 149 5.00 -2.84 -4.08
N GLY A 150 4.71 -3.07 -2.78
CA GLY A 150 3.50 -2.62 -2.13
C GLY A 150 3.45 -1.10 -1.90
N LEU A 151 4.59 -0.42 -2.04
CA LEU A 151 4.69 1.04 -1.87
C LEU A 151 4.37 1.74 -3.19
N ARG A 152 3.19 2.36 -3.26
CA ARG A 152 2.70 3.06 -4.46
C ARG A 152 2.02 4.35 -4.05
N GLY A 153 2.24 5.42 -4.79
CA GLY A 153 1.62 6.71 -4.55
C GLY A 153 0.58 7.08 -5.60
N PHE A 154 -0.50 7.69 -5.16
CA PHE A 154 -1.63 8.09 -6.00
C PHE A 154 -2.13 9.48 -5.60
N ALA A 155 -2.43 10.32 -6.58
CA ALA A 155 -3.22 11.52 -6.34
C ALA A 155 -4.70 11.12 -6.09
N ARG A 156 -5.42 11.92 -5.28
CA ARG A 156 -6.83 11.69 -4.92
C ARG A 156 -7.73 11.42 -6.14
N CYS A 157 -7.48 12.08 -7.26
CA CYS A 157 -8.29 11.90 -8.47
C CYS A 157 -8.33 10.48 -9.02
N ASN A 158 -7.45 9.58 -8.54
CA ASN A 158 -7.44 8.18 -8.93
C ASN A 158 -8.33 7.29 -8.05
N LEU A 159 -8.90 7.80 -6.92
CA LEU A 159 -9.63 6.99 -5.93
C LEU A 159 -10.82 6.25 -6.56
N ASP A 160 -11.70 6.96 -7.25
CA ASP A 160 -12.93 6.37 -7.79
C ASP A 160 -12.60 5.29 -8.81
N TRP A 161 -11.68 5.58 -9.73
CA TRP A 161 -11.23 4.60 -10.71
C TRP A 161 -10.62 3.35 -10.05
N LEU A 162 -9.78 3.49 -9.02
CA LEU A 162 -9.15 2.37 -8.32
C LEU A 162 -10.18 1.52 -7.54
N ILE A 163 -11.20 2.15 -6.97
CA ILE A 163 -12.28 1.47 -6.26
C ILE A 163 -13.13 0.64 -7.24
N GLU A 164 -13.36 1.13 -8.46
CA GLU A 164 -14.19 0.50 -9.49
C GLU A 164 -13.50 -0.66 -10.22
N VAL A 165 -12.19 -0.79 -10.16
CA VAL A 165 -11.48 -1.93 -10.78
C VAL A 165 -12.06 -3.25 -10.27
N GLU A 166 -12.62 -4.08 -11.15
CA GLU A 166 -13.39 -5.30 -10.76
C GLU A 166 -12.56 -6.36 -10.03
N LYS A 167 -11.23 -6.40 -10.24
CA LYS A 167 -10.35 -7.40 -9.61
C LYS A 167 -10.06 -7.07 -8.16
N ASN A 168 -10.30 -8.04 -7.26
CA ASN A 168 -9.89 -7.98 -5.86
C ASN A 168 -8.55 -8.68 -5.61
N ASN A 169 -8.01 -9.38 -6.62
CA ASN A 169 -6.69 -9.99 -6.54
C ASN A 169 -5.62 -8.92 -6.78
N TYR A 170 -4.57 -8.98 -5.99
CA TYR A 170 -3.51 -7.96 -5.91
C TYR A 170 -2.60 -7.88 -7.16
N ASP A 171 -2.91 -8.60 -8.21
CA ASP A 171 -2.13 -8.67 -9.45
C ASP A 171 -2.42 -7.48 -10.41
N TYR A 172 -2.40 -6.24 -9.83
CA TYR A 172 -2.53 -5.02 -10.61
C TYR A 172 -1.17 -4.60 -11.18
#